data_187ea28d61e52977e8313a90ab5698c8
#
_entry.id   187ea28d61e52977e8313a90ab5698c8
#
_cell.length_a   1.000
_cell.length_b   1.000
_cell.length_c   1.000
_cell.angle_alpha   90.00
_cell.angle_beta   90.00
_cell.angle_gamma   90.00
#
_symmetry.space_group_name_H-M   'P 1'
#
loop_
_entity.id
_entity.type
_entity.pdbx_description
1 polymer ?
#
loop_
_entity_poly.entity_id
_entity_poly.type
_entity_poly.pdbx_seq_one_letter_code
_entity_poly.pdbx_strand_id
1 'polypeptide(L)'
;FGKELEDDPVYQERKAQGLVKQPLGAENFAPQKGAKASVLVFLVAIVIVMAWATLTSEQVGLIAEPTLPRNEAIMTVMLTAATIIVMMTKIPAGDVLNTPVFKSGMSACICVLGVAWLGTSLINHYMDDIQSMAGSVIESSPWLLAVVLFFAAALLYSQAATTKALMPAALALGVSPLTAVAAFPAVSALFILPTYPTLLAAVEMDDTGSTRIGKAVFNHPFLIPGTVSIVVSVLLGYAFGLVIL
;
A
#
# COMPACT_ATOMS: atom_id res chain seq x y z
N PHE A 1 10.55 11.89 -13.74
CA PHE A 1 9.50 11.42 -14.64
C PHE A 1 8.20 12.16 -14.29
N GLY A 2 7.66 12.92 -15.18
CA GLY A 2 6.44 13.70 -15.02
C GLY A 2 6.67 15.15 -15.43
N LYS A 3 5.59 15.84 -15.70
CA LYS A 3 5.57 17.29 -15.95
C LYS A 3 5.44 17.99 -14.60
N GLU A 4 5.90 19.24 -14.55
CA GLU A 4 5.55 20.09 -13.42
C GLU A 4 4.03 20.25 -13.36
N LEU A 5 3.49 20.39 -12.13
CA LEU A 5 2.05 20.47 -11.93
C LEU A 5 1.43 21.66 -12.69
N GLU A 6 2.14 22.77 -12.76
CA GLU A 6 1.72 23.96 -13.50
C GLU A 6 1.65 23.75 -15.03
N ASP A 7 2.32 22.73 -15.56
CA ASP A 7 2.27 22.37 -16.99
C ASP A 7 1.21 21.30 -17.32
N ASP A 8 0.50 20.78 -16.31
CA ASP A 8 -0.55 19.78 -16.52
C ASP A 8 -1.87 20.47 -16.90
N PRO A 9 -2.41 20.21 -18.11
CA PRO A 9 -3.62 20.87 -18.58
C PRO A 9 -4.86 20.54 -17.73
N VAL A 10 -4.92 19.35 -17.13
CA VAL A 10 -6.04 18.96 -16.25
C VAL A 10 -5.99 19.73 -14.95
N TYR A 11 -4.78 19.91 -14.40
CA TYR A 11 -4.59 20.76 -13.21
C TYR A 11 -5.01 22.20 -13.49
N GLN A 12 -4.58 22.79 -14.60
CA GLN A 12 -4.91 24.16 -14.95
C GLN A 12 -6.42 24.35 -15.14
N GLU A 13 -7.08 23.40 -15.80
CA GLU A 13 -8.54 23.43 -15.95
C GLU A 13 -9.24 23.35 -14.58
N ARG A 14 -8.86 22.44 -13.70
CA ARG A 14 -9.44 22.30 -12.37
C ARG A 14 -9.16 23.51 -11.48
N LYS A 15 -7.96 24.09 -11.59
CA LYS A 15 -7.58 25.32 -10.91
C LYS A 15 -8.45 26.50 -11.35
N ALA A 16 -8.70 26.64 -12.67
CA ALA A 16 -9.58 27.66 -13.22
C ALA A 16 -11.05 27.49 -12.78
N GLN A 17 -11.49 26.26 -12.58
CA GLN A 17 -12.83 25.93 -12.06
C GLN A 17 -12.95 26.06 -10.53
N GLY A 18 -11.85 26.40 -9.81
CA GLY A 18 -11.84 26.50 -8.36
C GLY A 18 -11.96 25.16 -7.62
N LEU A 19 -11.72 24.04 -8.30
CA LEU A 19 -11.80 22.69 -7.75
C LEU A 19 -10.55 22.29 -6.98
N VAL A 20 -9.42 22.95 -7.25
CA VAL A 20 -8.15 22.74 -6.54
C VAL A 20 -8.10 23.69 -5.35
N LYS A 21 -8.00 23.13 -4.17
CA LYS A 21 -7.83 23.93 -2.94
C LYS A 21 -6.43 24.51 -2.92
N GLN A 22 -6.34 25.82 -2.68
CA GLN A 22 -5.04 26.41 -2.42
C GLN A 22 -4.46 25.81 -1.11
N PRO A 23 -3.16 25.45 -1.09
CA PRO A 23 -2.51 25.03 0.14
C PRO A 23 -2.70 26.12 1.20
N LEU A 24 -3.24 25.76 2.34
CA LEU A 24 -3.29 26.66 3.49
C LEU A 24 -1.84 26.96 3.87
N GLY A 25 -1.37 28.18 3.59
CA GLY A 25 -0.06 28.62 4.03
C GLY A 25 0.05 28.45 5.54
N ALA A 26 1.22 28.05 6.04
CA ALA A 26 1.47 27.82 7.47
C ALA A 26 1.09 29.01 8.34
N GLU A 27 1.15 30.21 7.79
CA GLU A 27 0.82 31.48 8.45
C GLU A 27 -0.67 31.66 8.76
N ASN A 28 -1.57 30.96 8.05
CA ASN A 28 -3.01 31.09 8.18
C ASN A 28 -3.67 29.90 8.89
N PHE A 29 -2.90 28.95 9.39
CA PHE A 29 -3.41 27.78 10.05
C PHE A 29 -3.65 28.03 11.54
N ALA A 30 -4.89 28.27 11.94
CA ALA A 30 -5.31 28.30 13.33
C ALA A 30 -5.94 26.94 13.71
N PRO A 31 -5.24 26.10 14.49
CA PRO A 31 -5.79 24.81 14.90
C PRO A 31 -7.04 25.01 15.76
N GLN A 32 -8.11 24.27 15.48
CA GLN A 32 -9.34 24.31 16.26
C GLN A 32 -9.11 23.81 17.69
N LYS A 33 -10.01 24.21 18.62
CA LYS A 33 -9.99 23.70 19.99
C LYS A 33 -10.04 22.18 19.99
N GLY A 34 -9.10 21.55 20.71
CA GLY A 34 -9.00 20.08 20.77
C GLY A 34 -8.08 19.44 19.73
N ALA A 35 -7.66 20.15 18.68
CA ALA A 35 -6.80 19.57 17.63
C ALA A 35 -5.50 18.97 18.18
N LYS A 36 -4.81 19.68 19.09
CA LYS A 36 -3.58 19.18 19.74
C LYS A 36 -3.83 17.93 20.56
N ALA A 37 -4.93 17.89 21.31
CA ALA A 37 -5.32 16.72 22.10
C ALA A 37 -5.69 15.54 21.22
N SER A 38 -6.38 15.77 20.10
CA SER A 38 -6.69 14.72 19.11
C SER A 38 -5.44 14.11 18.51
N VAL A 39 -4.45 14.93 18.14
CA VAL A 39 -3.16 14.45 17.64
C VAL A 39 -2.43 13.63 18.70
N LEU A 40 -2.44 14.09 19.97
CA LEU A 40 -1.81 13.34 21.07
C LEU A 40 -2.47 11.96 21.25
N VAL A 41 -3.80 11.89 21.30
CA VAL A 41 -4.54 10.61 21.41
C VAL A 41 -4.19 9.69 20.25
N PHE A 42 -4.12 10.22 19.04
CA PHE A 42 -3.74 9.44 17.85
C PHE A 42 -2.32 8.90 17.93
N LEU A 43 -1.35 9.73 18.35
CA LEU A 43 0.04 9.30 18.54
C LEU A 43 0.17 8.22 19.63
N VAL A 44 -0.55 8.37 20.74
CA VAL A 44 -0.60 7.34 21.80
C VAL A 44 -1.17 6.03 21.24
N ALA A 45 -2.23 6.09 20.45
CA ALA A 45 -2.80 4.90 19.81
C ALA A 45 -1.79 4.21 18.90
N ILE A 46 -1.02 4.96 18.11
CA ILE A 46 0.07 4.41 17.28
C ILE A 46 1.12 3.70 18.15
N VAL A 47 1.55 4.32 19.25
CA VAL A 47 2.53 3.72 20.17
C VAL A 47 1.99 2.42 20.77
N ILE A 48 0.72 2.38 21.18
CA ILE A 48 0.07 1.17 21.70
C ILE A 48 0.06 0.05 20.63
N VAL A 49 -0.33 0.37 19.40
CA VAL A 49 -0.34 -0.60 18.29
C VAL A 49 1.07 -1.11 18.01
N MET A 50 2.07 -0.23 17.99
CA MET A 50 3.47 -0.63 17.78
C MET A 50 3.97 -1.52 18.91
N ALA A 51 3.69 -1.17 20.16
CA ALA A 51 4.06 -1.99 21.32
C ALA A 51 3.40 -3.38 21.24
N TRP A 52 2.09 -3.43 20.96
CA TRP A 52 1.39 -4.71 20.79
C TRP A 52 1.99 -5.55 19.65
N ALA A 53 2.22 -4.95 18.49
CA ALA A 53 2.82 -5.65 17.35
C ALA A 53 4.24 -6.17 17.65
N THR A 54 5.01 -5.46 18.47
CA THR A 54 6.35 -5.88 18.90
C THR A 54 6.27 -7.04 19.90
N LEU A 55 5.41 -6.93 20.93
CA LEU A 55 5.24 -7.95 21.95
C LEU A 55 4.72 -9.28 21.42
N THR A 56 3.90 -9.24 20.35
CA THR A 56 3.30 -10.41 19.68
C THR A 56 4.12 -10.90 18.49
N SER A 57 5.28 -10.29 18.19
CA SER A 57 6.12 -10.73 17.09
C SER A 57 6.85 -12.04 17.44
N GLU A 58 7.00 -12.93 16.47
CA GLU A 58 7.71 -14.20 16.61
C GLU A 58 9.18 -14.02 17.07
N GLN A 59 9.77 -12.87 16.71
CA GLN A 59 11.16 -12.56 17.04
C GLN A 59 11.36 -12.17 18.51
N VAL A 60 10.38 -11.52 19.12
CA VAL A 60 10.43 -11.09 20.53
C VAL A 60 9.89 -12.18 21.46
N GLY A 61 8.88 -12.93 21.02
CA GLY A 61 8.37 -14.13 21.70
C GLY A 61 7.76 -13.91 23.08
N LEU A 62 7.45 -12.66 23.48
CA LEU A 62 6.89 -12.37 24.79
C LEU A 62 5.44 -12.81 24.93
N ILE A 63 4.67 -12.79 23.85
CA ILE A 63 3.27 -13.25 23.80
C ILE A 63 3.17 -14.22 22.61
N ALA A 64 3.29 -15.51 22.87
CA ALA A 64 3.30 -16.55 21.84
C ALA A 64 1.90 -16.78 21.23
N GLU A 65 0.84 -16.67 22.04
CA GLU A 65 -0.54 -16.84 21.60
C GLU A 65 -1.36 -15.60 21.98
N PRO A 66 -1.35 -14.55 21.13
CA PRO A 66 -2.11 -13.36 21.43
C PRO A 66 -3.62 -13.62 21.32
N THR A 67 -4.38 -13.31 22.35
CA THR A 67 -5.84 -13.37 22.35
C THR A 67 -6.47 -12.42 21.34
N LEU A 68 -5.75 -11.37 20.96
CA LEU A 68 -6.16 -10.38 19.95
C LEU A 68 -5.14 -10.39 18.80
N PRO A 69 -5.48 -10.95 17.62
CA PRO A 69 -4.63 -10.92 16.44
C PRO A 69 -4.27 -9.48 16.02
N ARG A 70 -3.21 -9.33 15.26
CA ARG A 70 -2.64 -8.01 14.94
C ARG A 70 -3.63 -7.05 14.28
N ASN A 71 -4.41 -7.53 13.31
CA ASN A 71 -5.34 -6.67 12.56
C ASN A 71 -6.50 -6.21 13.45
N GLU A 72 -7.03 -7.10 14.27
CA GLU A 72 -8.09 -6.83 15.23
C GLU A 72 -7.63 -5.86 16.32
N ALA A 73 -6.38 -5.98 16.77
CA ALA A 73 -5.76 -5.04 17.69
C ALA A 73 -5.68 -3.63 17.09
N ILE A 74 -5.22 -3.50 15.85
CA ILE A 74 -5.16 -2.22 15.15
C ILE A 74 -6.56 -1.60 15.06
N MET A 75 -7.56 -2.36 14.59
CA MET A 75 -8.93 -1.87 14.47
C MET A 75 -9.50 -1.43 15.81
N THR A 76 -9.34 -2.24 16.85
CA THR A 76 -9.86 -1.94 18.19
C THR A 76 -9.23 -0.68 18.77
N VAL A 77 -7.90 -0.56 18.72
CA VAL A 77 -7.19 0.60 19.26
C VAL A 77 -7.54 1.87 18.49
N MET A 78 -7.58 1.81 17.16
CA MET A 78 -7.86 2.98 16.32
C MET A 78 -9.32 3.45 16.45
N LEU A 79 -10.30 2.52 16.54
CA LEU A 79 -11.70 2.87 16.78
C LEU A 79 -11.89 3.45 18.18
N THR A 80 -11.21 2.91 19.19
CA THR A 80 -11.21 3.45 20.55
C THR A 80 -10.64 4.87 20.58
N ALA A 81 -9.50 5.09 19.93
CA ALA A 81 -8.89 6.41 19.81
C ALA A 81 -9.83 7.41 19.10
N ALA A 82 -10.47 7.00 18.01
CA ALA A 82 -11.45 7.83 17.31
C ALA A 82 -12.63 8.20 18.22
N THR A 83 -13.15 7.24 18.98
CA THR A 83 -14.23 7.46 19.95
C THR A 83 -13.82 8.47 21.04
N ILE A 84 -12.62 8.30 21.61
CA ILE A 84 -12.09 9.24 22.62
C ILE A 84 -11.97 10.64 22.04
N ILE A 85 -11.43 10.78 20.81
CA ILE A 85 -11.30 12.08 20.14
C ILE A 85 -12.67 12.75 19.97
N VAL A 86 -13.66 12.02 19.46
CA VAL A 86 -15.02 12.57 19.28
C VAL A 86 -15.63 13.01 20.61
N MET A 87 -15.50 12.20 21.66
CA MET A 87 -16.00 12.53 23.00
C MET A 87 -15.32 13.77 23.61
N MET A 88 -14.00 13.88 23.45
CA MET A 88 -13.22 15.01 23.97
C MET A 88 -13.49 16.32 23.23
N THR A 89 -13.59 16.25 21.90
CA THR A 89 -13.77 17.44 21.07
C THR A 89 -15.21 17.90 20.98
N LYS A 90 -16.17 17.03 21.31
CA LYS A 90 -17.62 17.30 21.24
C LYS A 90 -18.05 17.75 19.83
N ILE A 91 -17.33 17.32 18.80
CA ILE A 91 -17.65 17.63 17.41
C ILE A 91 -18.89 16.82 17.01
N PRO A 92 -19.91 17.44 16.41
CA PRO A 92 -21.05 16.71 15.89
C PRO A 92 -20.61 15.69 14.84
N ALA A 93 -21.11 14.46 14.91
CA ALA A 93 -20.77 13.42 13.95
C ALA A 93 -21.04 13.84 12.49
N GLY A 94 -22.09 14.63 12.26
CA GLY A 94 -22.41 15.17 10.95
C GLY A 94 -21.30 16.04 10.35
N ASP A 95 -20.57 16.78 11.17
CA ASP A 95 -19.46 17.62 10.69
C ASP A 95 -18.29 16.76 10.23
N VAL A 96 -18.00 15.67 10.94
CA VAL A 96 -16.97 14.68 10.54
C VAL A 96 -17.32 14.07 9.19
N LEU A 97 -18.57 13.61 9.02
CA LEU A 97 -19.05 13.00 7.77
C LEU A 97 -18.97 13.93 6.56
N ASN A 98 -19.06 15.24 6.80
CA ASN A 98 -19.01 16.26 5.76
C ASN A 98 -17.59 16.72 5.39
N THR A 99 -16.57 16.30 6.14
CA THR A 99 -15.20 16.67 5.81
C THR A 99 -14.75 16.02 4.48
N PRO A 100 -13.96 16.73 3.66
CA PRO A 100 -13.40 16.16 2.44
C PRO A 100 -12.57 14.90 2.70
N VAL A 101 -11.80 14.90 3.79
CA VAL A 101 -10.94 13.77 4.20
C VAL A 101 -11.78 12.53 4.48
N PHE A 102 -12.90 12.67 5.21
CA PHE A 102 -13.79 11.54 5.48
C PHE A 102 -14.44 11.00 4.20
N LYS A 103 -14.95 11.88 3.35
CA LYS A 103 -15.59 11.51 2.07
C LYS A 103 -14.63 10.77 1.15
N SER A 104 -13.42 11.29 0.96
CA SER A 104 -12.39 10.64 0.15
C SER A 104 -11.95 9.30 0.77
N GLY A 105 -11.76 9.25 2.08
CA GLY A 105 -11.42 8.03 2.78
C GLY A 105 -12.49 6.95 2.66
N MET A 106 -13.78 7.31 2.79
CA MET A 106 -14.88 6.36 2.62
C MET A 106 -15.04 5.90 1.17
N SER A 107 -14.87 6.78 0.19
CA SER A 107 -14.86 6.41 -1.23
C SER A 107 -13.75 5.39 -1.50
N ALA A 108 -12.54 5.66 -1.02
CA ALA A 108 -11.42 4.72 -1.11
C ALA A 108 -11.73 3.39 -0.42
N CYS A 109 -12.31 3.40 0.78
CA CYS A 109 -12.70 2.16 1.48
C CYS A 109 -13.71 1.32 0.69
N ILE A 110 -14.72 1.94 0.08
CA ILE A 110 -15.71 1.24 -0.73
C ILE A 110 -15.05 0.61 -1.96
N CYS A 111 -14.18 1.35 -2.66
CA CYS A 111 -13.42 0.85 -3.79
C CYS A 111 -12.53 -0.33 -3.36
N VAL A 112 -11.79 -0.19 -2.26
CA VAL A 112 -10.91 -1.23 -1.72
C VAL A 112 -11.68 -2.48 -1.37
N LEU A 113 -12.81 -2.36 -0.66
CA LEU A 113 -13.63 -3.50 -0.28
C LEU A 113 -14.18 -4.24 -1.51
N GLY A 114 -14.67 -3.52 -2.52
CA GLY A 114 -15.19 -4.14 -3.74
C GLY A 114 -14.11 -4.84 -4.55
N VAL A 115 -13.05 -4.13 -4.88
CA VAL A 115 -11.96 -4.65 -5.73
C VAL A 115 -11.12 -5.71 -5.01
N ALA A 116 -10.79 -5.47 -3.72
CA ALA A 116 -10.00 -6.41 -2.95
C ALA A 116 -10.76 -7.72 -2.71
N TRP A 117 -12.05 -7.66 -2.41
CA TRP A 117 -12.86 -8.87 -2.22
C TRP A 117 -12.93 -9.70 -3.50
N LEU A 118 -13.25 -9.07 -4.63
CA LEU A 118 -13.28 -9.75 -5.92
C LEU A 118 -11.90 -10.36 -6.25
N GLY A 119 -10.85 -9.58 -6.11
CA GLY A 119 -9.48 -10.03 -6.38
C GLY A 119 -9.06 -11.18 -5.47
N THR A 120 -9.29 -11.08 -4.16
CA THR A 120 -8.94 -12.13 -3.19
C THR A 120 -9.73 -13.41 -3.45
N SER A 121 -11.03 -13.31 -3.78
CA SER A 121 -11.85 -14.47 -4.10
C SER A 121 -11.35 -15.21 -5.35
N LEU A 122 -11.00 -14.44 -6.40
CA LEU A 122 -10.44 -15.00 -7.62
C LEU A 122 -9.10 -15.70 -7.35
N ILE A 123 -8.21 -15.01 -6.66
CA ILE A 123 -6.85 -15.50 -6.38
C ILE A 123 -6.89 -16.73 -5.48
N ASN A 124 -7.69 -16.73 -4.42
CA ASN A 124 -7.81 -17.89 -3.55
C ASN A 124 -8.33 -19.13 -4.31
N HIS A 125 -9.19 -18.94 -5.30
CA HIS A 125 -9.68 -20.03 -6.14
C HIS A 125 -8.61 -20.61 -7.06
N TYR A 126 -7.73 -19.76 -7.60
CA TYR A 126 -6.68 -20.15 -8.55
C TYR A 126 -5.28 -20.22 -7.93
N MET A 127 -5.15 -20.23 -6.60
CA MET A 127 -3.84 -20.16 -5.93
C MET A 127 -2.93 -21.34 -6.31
N ASP A 128 -3.48 -22.56 -6.35
CA ASP A 128 -2.72 -23.76 -6.70
C ASP A 128 -2.24 -23.71 -8.15
N ASP A 129 -3.07 -23.23 -9.07
CA ASP A 129 -2.72 -23.05 -10.47
C ASP A 129 -1.59 -22.00 -10.64
N ILE A 130 -1.70 -20.88 -9.92
CA ILE A 130 -0.69 -19.81 -9.94
C ILE A 130 0.64 -20.35 -9.41
N GLN A 131 0.64 -21.10 -8.31
CA GLN A 131 1.87 -21.67 -7.74
C GLN A 131 2.49 -22.72 -8.66
N SER A 132 1.67 -23.57 -9.27
CA SER A 132 2.12 -24.58 -10.22
C SER A 132 2.75 -23.96 -11.46
N MET A 133 2.12 -22.95 -12.06
CA MET A 133 2.66 -22.22 -13.19
C MET A 133 3.96 -21.48 -12.83
N ALA A 134 3.98 -20.80 -11.71
CA ALA A 134 5.17 -20.09 -11.23
C ALA A 134 6.32 -21.09 -10.98
N GLY A 135 6.04 -22.22 -10.33
CA GLY A 135 7.00 -23.27 -10.06
C GLY A 135 7.64 -23.82 -11.33
N SER A 136 6.85 -24.14 -12.35
CA SER A 136 7.35 -24.67 -13.62
C SER A 136 8.27 -23.68 -14.36
N VAL A 137 7.97 -22.39 -14.30
CA VAL A 137 8.81 -21.33 -14.88
C VAL A 137 10.12 -21.20 -14.11
N ILE A 138 10.09 -21.22 -12.78
CA ILE A 138 11.27 -21.11 -11.92
C ILE A 138 12.18 -22.34 -12.10
N GLU A 139 11.61 -23.54 -12.18
CA GLU A 139 12.36 -24.78 -12.41
C GLU A 139 13.10 -24.77 -13.73
N SER A 140 12.45 -24.32 -14.80
CA SER A 140 13.07 -24.24 -16.12
C SER A 140 14.05 -23.08 -16.28
N SER A 141 13.84 -21.99 -15.55
CA SER A 141 14.60 -20.75 -15.72
C SER A 141 14.69 -19.94 -14.41
N PRO A 142 15.56 -20.33 -13.47
CA PRO A 142 15.66 -19.69 -12.14
C PRO A 142 15.92 -18.17 -12.18
N TRP A 143 16.57 -17.68 -13.22
CA TRP A 143 16.83 -16.25 -13.43
C TRP A 143 15.57 -15.42 -13.68
N LEU A 144 14.46 -16.07 -14.08
CA LEU A 144 13.16 -15.42 -14.25
C LEU A 144 12.42 -15.19 -12.92
N LEU A 145 12.99 -15.57 -11.77
CA LEU A 145 12.32 -15.40 -10.48
C LEU A 145 11.80 -13.97 -10.28
N ALA A 146 12.58 -12.95 -10.64
CA ALA A 146 12.15 -11.56 -10.52
C ALA A 146 10.90 -11.25 -11.38
N VAL A 147 10.83 -11.82 -12.58
CA VAL A 147 9.68 -11.66 -13.48
C VAL A 147 8.44 -12.36 -12.92
N VAL A 148 8.62 -13.57 -12.42
CA VAL A 148 7.53 -14.34 -11.78
C VAL A 148 6.99 -13.59 -10.55
N LEU A 149 7.89 -13.13 -9.67
CA LEU A 149 7.50 -12.35 -8.48
C LEU A 149 6.79 -11.05 -8.84
N PHE A 150 7.25 -10.37 -9.91
CA PHE A 150 6.65 -9.14 -10.39
C PHE A 150 5.18 -9.32 -10.80
N PHE A 151 4.89 -10.31 -11.66
CA PHE A 151 3.53 -10.57 -12.09
C PHE A 151 2.67 -11.19 -10.98
N ALA A 152 3.23 -12.08 -10.18
CA ALA A 152 2.51 -12.65 -9.04
C ALA A 152 2.12 -11.58 -8.01
N ALA A 153 3.03 -10.65 -7.70
CA ALA A 153 2.73 -9.55 -6.78
C ALA A 153 1.61 -8.63 -7.32
N ALA A 154 1.62 -8.36 -8.62
CA ALA A 154 0.57 -7.59 -9.27
C ALA A 154 -0.81 -8.26 -9.17
N LEU A 155 -0.86 -9.59 -9.24
CA LEU A 155 -2.10 -10.36 -9.12
C LEU A 155 -2.55 -10.52 -7.66
N LEU A 156 -1.60 -10.82 -6.75
CA LEU A 156 -1.89 -11.11 -5.34
C LEU A 156 -2.15 -9.85 -4.50
N TYR A 157 -1.85 -8.67 -5.01
CA TYR A 157 -1.94 -7.38 -4.30
C TYR A 157 -1.28 -7.36 -2.91
N SER A 158 -0.31 -8.25 -2.68
CA SER A 158 0.32 -8.41 -1.37
C SER A 158 1.75 -8.90 -1.50
N GLN A 159 2.70 -8.10 -1.04
CA GLN A 159 4.11 -8.48 -0.94
C GLN A 159 4.28 -9.73 -0.06
N ALA A 160 3.62 -9.73 1.10
CA ALA A 160 3.72 -10.83 2.06
C ALA A 160 3.10 -12.13 1.52
N ALA A 161 1.95 -12.06 0.84
CA ALA A 161 1.33 -13.23 0.22
C ALA A 161 2.21 -13.80 -0.90
N THR A 162 2.72 -12.94 -1.79
CA THR A 162 3.62 -13.33 -2.87
C THR A 162 4.88 -14.00 -2.32
N THR A 163 5.52 -13.38 -1.32
CA THR A 163 6.72 -13.92 -0.70
C THR A 163 6.45 -15.28 -0.06
N LYS A 164 5.40 -15.39 0.76
CA LYS A 164 5.04 -16.65 1.44
C LYS A 164 4.65 -17.76 0.48
N ALA A 165 4.02 -17.43 -0.64
CA ALA A 165 3.57 -18.41 -1.63
C ALA A 165 4.72 -18.93 -2.51
N LEU A 166 5.62 -18.05 -2.95
CA LEU A 166 6.57 -18.37 -4.02
C LEU A 166 8.03 -18.52 -3.56
N MET A 167 8.48 -17.77 -2.54
CA MET A 167 9.88 -17.82 -2.13
C MET A 167 10.30 -19.17 -1.54
N PRO A 168 9.53 -19.84 -0.68
CA PRO A 168 9.87 -21.18 -0.20
C PRO A 168 9.97 -22.19 -1.34
N ALA A 169 9.05 -22.13 -2.32
CA ALA A 169 9.08 -22.99 -3.49
C ALA A 169 10.31 -22.72 -4.35
N ALA A 170 10.65 -21.47 -4.61
CA ALA A 170 11.85 -21.10 -5.38
C ALA A 170 13.13 -21.62 -4.72
N LEU A 171 13.27 -21.48 -3.41
CA LEU A 171 14.42 -22.00 -2.66
C LEU A 171 14.47 -23.53 -2.68
N ALA A 172 13.32 -24.21 -2.57
CA ALA A 172 13.23 -25.67 -2.66
C ALA A 172 13.61 -26.19 -4.06
N LEU A 173 13.36 -25.42 -5.12
CA LEU A 173 13.78 -25.68 -6.49
C LEU A 173 15.26 -25.36 -6.76
N GLY A 174 16.02 -24.95 -5.74
CA GLY A 174 17.46 -24.71 -5.83
C GLY A 174 17.84 -23.33 -6.35
N VAL A 175 16.94 -22.36 -6.33
CA VAL A 175 17.30 -20.96 -6.63
C VAL A 175 18.34 -20.48 -5.63
N SER A 176 19.44 -19.89 -6.12
CA SER A 176 20.52 -19.44 -5.25
C SER A 176 20.07 -18.33 -4.30
N PRO A 177 20.64 -18.23 -3.09
CA PRO A 177 20.35 -17.13 -2.15
C PRO A 177 20.56 -15.76 -2.78
N LEU A 178 21.59 -15.60 -3.60
CA LEU A 178 21.85 -14.37 -4.36
C LEU A 178 20.66 -14.01 -5.24
N THR A 179 20.17 -14.95 -6.05
CA THR A 179 19.04 -14.74 -6.95
C THR A 179 17.77 -14.43 -6.16
N ALA A 180 17.52 -15.12 -5.05
CA ALA A 180 16.37 -14.89 -4.21
C ALA A 180 16.37 -13.48 -3.60
N VAL A 181 17.50 -13.02 -3.07
CA VAL A 181 17.64 -11.68 -2.49
C VAL A 181 17.57 -10.60 -3.57
N ALA A 182 18.27 -10.79 -4.69
CA ALA A 182 18.28 -9.82 -5.80
C ALA A 182 16.90 -9.68 -6.46
N ALA A 183 16.13 -10.75 -6.57
CA ALA A 183 14.79 -10.75 -7.15
C ALA A 183 13.70 -10.19 -6.22
N PHE A 184 13.98 -10.11 -4.91
CA PHE A 184 12.98 -9.74 -3.89
C PHE A 184 12.30 -8.39 -4.12
N PRO A 185 12.95 -7.31 -4.60
CA PRO A 185 12.27 -6.04 -4.89
C PRO A 185 11.06 -6.18 -5.83
N ALA A 186 11.02 -7.22 -6.66
CA ALA A 186 9.94 -7.45 -7.61
C ALA A 186 8.58 -7.73 -6.94
N VAL A 187 8.56 -8.18 -5.67
CA VAL A 187 7.30 -8.35 -4.92
C VAL A 187 6.58 -7.02 -4.65
N SER A 188 7.22 -5.89 -4.92
CA SER A 188 6.64 -4.55 -4.78
C SER A 188 5.82 -4.11 -6.00
N ALA A 189 5.63 -4.94 -7.02
CA ALA A 189 4.91 -4.63 -8.25
C ALA A 189 3.37 -4.53 -8.08
N LEU A 190 2.89 -4.15 -6.91
CA LEU A 190 1.46 -4.07 -6.56
C LEU A 190 0.71 -3.01 -7.38
N PHE A 191 1.42 -1.99 -7.86
CA PHE A 191 0.87 -0.85 -8.61
C PHE A 191 0.62 -1.14 -10.10
N ILE A 192 1.03 -2.31 -10.62
CA ILE A 192 0.92 -2.61 -12.06
C ILE A 192 -0.52 -2.58 -12.54
N LEU A 193 -1.41 -3.20 -11.78
CA LEU A 193 -2.84 -3.12 -12.07
C LEU A 193 -3.45 -1.89 -11.37
N PRO A 194 -4.24 -1.08 -12.08
CA PRO A 194 -4.84 0.14 -11.53
C PRO A 194 -5.94 -0.14 -10.51
N THR A 195 -6.12 -1.37 -10.11
CA THR A 195 -7.08 -1.85 -9.12
C THR A 195 -6.46 -2.00 -7.73
N TYR A 196 -5.15 -1.73 -7.58
CA TYR A 196 -4.50 -1.81 -6.27
C TYR A 196 -5.08 -0.74 -5.31
N PRO A 197 -5.51 -1.14 -4.09
CA PRO A 197 -6.29 -0.28 -3.20
C PRO A 197 -5.65 1.06 -2.88
N THR A 198 -4.35 1.10 -2.62
CA THR A 198 -3.66 2.36 -2.30
C THR A 198 -3.51 3.28 -3.50
N LEU A 199 -3.43 2.72 -4.72
CA LEU A 199 -3.44 3.49 -5.95
C LEU A 199 -4.80 4.18 -6.15
N LEU A 200 -5.90 3.44 -5.95
CA LEU A 200 -7.25 4.00 -6.00
C LEU A 200 -7.45 5.08 -4.94
N ALA A 201 -6.99 4.83 -3.71
CA ALA A 201 -7.04 5.83 -2.65
C ALA A 201 -6.27 7.11 -3.02
N ALA A 202 -5.09 7.00 -3.62
CA ALA A 202 -4.31 8.15 -4.08
C ALA A 202 -5.05 8.96 -5.15
N VAL A 203 -5.71 8.29 -6.10
CA VAL A 203 -6.52 8.96 -7.15
C VAL A 203 -7.72 9.69 -6.54
N GLU A 204 -8.42 9.06 -5.59
CA GLU A 204 -9.60 9.64 -4.94
C GLU A 204 -9.26 10.80 -3.99
N MET A 205 -8.07 10.81 -3.43
CA MET A 205 -7.63 11.86 -2.48
C MET A 205 -6.98 13.06 -3.18
N ASP A 206 -6.60 12.93 -4.45
CA ASP A 206 -5.93 13.97 -5.21
C ASP A 206 -6.94 14.94 -5.86
N ASP A 207 -7.05 16.14 -5.32
CA ASP A 207 -7.91 17.20 -5.86
C ASP A 207 -7.28 17.93 -7.07
N THR A 208 -5.98 17.73 -7.33
CA THR A 208 -5.32 18.32 -8.51
C THR A 208 -5.75 17.66 -9.82
N GLY A 209 -6.20 16.41 -9.74
CA GLY A 209 -6.58 15.60 -10.92
C GLY A 209 -5.38 15.12 -11.74
N SER A 210 -4.15 15.29 -11.24
CA SER A 210 -2.92 14.83 -11.89
C SER A 210 -2.67 13.34 -11.64
N THR A 211 -3.12 12.81 -10.52
CA THR A 211 -3.07 11.39 -10.17
C THR A 211 -4.31 10.70 -10.73
N ARG A 212 -4.27 10.28 -11.99
CA ARG A 212 -5.41 9.68 -12.70
C ARG A 212 -5.05 8.35 -13.33
N ILE A 213 -6.06 7.49 -13.45
CA ILE A 213 -6.00 6.31 -14.28
C ILE A 213 -6.42 6.75 -15.70
N GLY A 214 -5.52 6.59 -16.68
CA GLY A 214 -5.78 6.98 -18.05
C GLY A 214 -6.82 6.09 -18.74
N LYS A 215 -7.03 6.34 -20.03
CA LYS A 215 -8.00 5.58 -20.85
C LYS A 215 -7.64 4.11 -21.02
N ALA A 216 -6.35 3.76 -20.93
CA ALA A 216 -5.86 2.39 -20.94
C ALA A 216 -5.54 1.92 -19.53
N VAL A 217 -5.75 0.63 -19.25
CA VAL A 217 -5.60 0.01 -17.92
C VAL A 217 -4.22 0.27 -17.30
N PHE A 218 -3.16 0.31 -18.12
CA PHE A 218 -1.78 0.52 -17.67
C PHE A 218 -1.29 1.95 -17.82
N ASN A 219 -2.17 2.92 -18.01
CA ASN A 219 -1.80 4.31 -18.21
C ASN A 219 -2.07 5.13 -16.93
N HIS A 220 -1.24 4.95 -15.93
CA HIS A 220 -1.28 5.73 -14.69
C HIS A 220 0.13 6.23 -14.30
N PRO A 221 0.24 7.33 -13.51
CA PRO A 221 1.51 8.00 -13.20
C PRO A 221 2.56 7.11 -12.52
N PHE A 222 2.14 6.09 -11.78
CA PHE A 222 3.03 5.22 -11.00
C PHE A 222 3.65 4.08 -11.81
N LEU A 223 3.12 3.79 -13.02
CA LEU A 223 3.55 2.62 -13.80
C LEU A 223 5.04 2.68 -14.16
N ILE A 224 5.46 3.77 -14.79
CA ILE A 224 6.85 3.91 -15.26
C ILE A 224 7.83 4.07 -14.09
N PRO A 225 7.64 5.02 -13.15
CA PRO A 225 8.58 5.19 -12.03
C PRO A 225 8.72 3.94 -11.18
N GLY A 226 7.61 3.27 -10.88
CA GLY A 226 7.61 2.06 -10.06
C GLY A 226 8.31 0.90 -10.75
N THR A 227 8.02 0.68 -12.05
CA THR A 227 8.69 -0.38 -12.83
C THR A 227 10.19 -0.12 -12.94
N VAL A 228 10.60 1.11 -13.24
CA VAL A 228 12.02 1.48 -13.30
C VAL A 228 12.69 1.27 -11.94
N SER A 229 12.05 1.67 -10.85
CA SER A 229 12.59 1.45 -9.49
C SER A 229 12.80 -0.03 -9.19
N ILE A 230 11.86 -0.90 -9.53
CA ILE A 230 11.99 -2.34 -9.34
C ILE A 230 13.13 -2.89 -10.19
N VAL A 231 13.18 -2.57 -11.48
CA VAL A 231 14.23 -3.07 -12.38
C VAL A 231 15.61 -2.64 -11.88
N VAL A 232 15.78 -1.36 -11.53
CA VAL A 232 17.05 -0.85 -11.00
C VAL A 232 17.41 -1.55 -9.68
N SER A 233 16.44 -1.75 -8.79
CA SER A 233 16.68 -2.44 -7.51
C SER A 233 17.10 -3.89 -7.70
N VAL A 234 16.49 -4.62 -8.63
CA VAL A 234 16.87 -6.00 -8.97
C VAL A 234 18.30 -6.04 -9.56
N LEU A 235 18.61 -5.15 -10.49
CA LEU A 235 19.95 -5.08 -11.08
C LEU A 235 21.03 -4.73 -10.06
N LEU A 236 20.75 -3.77 -9.17
CA LEU A 236 21.64 -3.42 -8.07
C LEU A 236 21.78 -4.57 -7.07
N GLY A 237 20.68 -5.29 -6.79
CA GLY A 237 20.69 -6.49 -5.94
C GLY A 237 21.65 -7.55 -6.47
N TYR A 238 21.64 -7.82 -7.77
CA TYR A 238 22.63 -8.72 -8.41
C TYR A 238 24.03 -8.14 -8.36
N ALA A 239 24.23 -6.86 -8.71
CA ALA A 239 25.54 -6.23 -8.71
C ALA A 239 26.21 -6.24 -7.33
N PHE A 240 25.48 -5.86 -6.27
CA PHE A 240 25.99 -5.89 -4.90
C PHE A 240 26.14 -7.32 -4.38
N GLY A 241 25.21 -8.21 -4.68
CA GLY A 241 25.26 -9.57 -4.22
C GLY A 241 26.46 -10.34 -4.80
N LEU A 242 26.87 -10.08 -6.04
CA LEU A 242 28.10 -10.65 -6.62
C LEU A 242 29.39 -10.20 -5.93
N VAL A 243 29.36 -9.10 -5.18
CA VAL A 243 30.51 -8.57 -4.44
C VAL A 243 30.53 -9.05 -2.99
N ILE A 244 29.35 -9.31 -2.39
CA ILE A 244 29.18 -9.58 -0.95
C ILE A 244 29.00 -11.08 -0.67
N LEU A 245 28.33 -11.80 -1.57
CA LEU A 245 28.05 -13.24 -1.48
C LEU A 245 28.95 -14.05 -2.40
#